data_34b5421b6552d4bb6969cc58dafe4ac4
#
_entry.id   34b5421b6552d4bb6969cc58dafe4ac4
#
_cell.length_a   1.000
_cell.length_b   1.000
_cell.length_c   1.000
_cell.angle_alpha   90.00
_cell.angle_beta   90.00
_cell.angle_gamma   90.00
#
_symmetry.space_group_name_H-M   'P 1'
#
loop_
_entity.id
_entity.type
_entity.pdbx_description
1 polymer ?
#
loop_
_entity_poly.entity_id
_entity_poly.type
_entity_poly.pdbx_seq_one_letter_code
_entity_poly.pdbx_strand_id
1 'polypeptide(L)'
;MKKKLPIDKFIEQALYDKKEGYYMQKIPFGKKGDYITSPDITYIFSEMIGLWAFMFKKNVNEKKNLNIIELGAGNGNMMKHIIKVFHKLSNNPNTTNFYILEKSPLLKKIQKNNLKNVDVKWIKKLTEIRSGINLFIGNEFLDSLTVKQFIKKNDEWYERYILEDKSLRKIVNIKTNINKYEKKFGINFSNKQNFIELPIKQIQFVNLISDYVKRNEGGVLFIDYGYNGGKMFDSLQALKNHKKVNYLNNKGKVDITHLINFDLLKKIFIKSGLKINGLISQELFLKKIGIFERAEAIAQKLPFLQKSDIYYRINRLTDKKQMGDLFKVIFASSPKINFKFGFK
;
A
#
# COMPACT_ATOMS: atom_id res chain seq x y z
N MET A 1 -0.64 -36.45 -6.81
CA MET A 1 -1.01 -36.35 -5.37
C MET A 1 -1.83 -35.09 -5.16
N LYS A 2 -2.95 -35.18 -4.46
CA LYS A 2 -3.78 -34.01 -4.08
C LYS A 2 -3.05 -33.20 -3.01
N LYS A 3 -2.80 -31.93 -3.28
CA LYS A 3 -2.13 -31.01 -2.34
C LYS A 3 -3.16 -30.02 -1.75
N LYS A 4 -3.15 -29.88 -0.43
CA LYS A 4 -3.94 -28.84 0.25
C LYS A 4 -3.02 -27.70 0.67
N LEU A 5 -3.32 -26.48 0.26
CA LEU A 5 -2.53 -25.29 0.55
C LEU A 5 -3.41 -24.21 1.17
N PRO A 6 -3.07 -23.64 2.35
CA PRO A 6 -3.78 -22.48 2.89
C PRO A 6 -3.86 -21.36 1.83
N ILE A 7 -4.98 -20.62 1.79
CA ILE A 7 -5.20 -19.63 0.73
C ILE A 7 -4.12 -18.53 0.71
N ASP A 8 -3.63 -18.09 1.87
CA ASP A 8 -2.52 -17.13 1.96
C ASP A 8 -1.22 -17.66 1.33
N LYS A 9 -0.96 -18.97 1.46
CA LYS A 9 0.20 -19.61 0.84
C LYS A 9 0.02 -19.79 -0.66
N PHE A 10 -1.20 -20.03 -1.12
CA PHE A 10 -1.51 -20.04 -2.55
C PHE A 10 -1.29 -18.66 -3.16
N ILE A 11 -1.79 -17.58 -2.53
CA ILE A 11 -1.57 -16.20 -2.98
C ILE A 11 -0.08 -15.88 -2.98
N GLU A 12 0.66 -16.24 -1.92
CA GLU A 12 2.11 -15.99 -1.84
C GLU A 12 2.86 -16.64 -3.01
N GLN A 13 2.52 -17.88 -3.36
CA GLN A 13 3.12 -18.55 -4.52
C GLN A 13 2.70 -17.89 -5.83
N ALA A 14 1.41 -17.59 -6.00
CA ALA A 14 0.92 -16.95 -7.22
C ALA A 14 1.56 -15.58 -7.48
N LEU A 15 1.83 -14.79 -6.45
CA LEU A 15 2.39 -13.44 -6.60
C LEU A 15 3.93 -13.42 -6.57
N TYR A 16 4.56 -14.25 -5.72
CA TYR A 16 5.96 -14.08 -5.33
C TYR A 16 6.85 -15.33 -5.50
N ASP A 17 6.36 -16.42 -6.13
CA ASP A 17 7.24 -17.53 -6.48
C ASP A 17 8.37 -17.03 -7.39
N LYS A 18 9.61 -17.46 -7.12
CA LYS A 18 10.79 -16.96 -7.84
C LYS A 18 10.76 -17.24 -9.35
N LYS A 19 10.12 -18.35 -9.77
CA LYS A 19 10.09 -18.79 -11.17
C LYS A 19 8.79 -18.41 -11.88
N GLU A 20 7.66 -18.43 -11.16
CA GLU A 20 6.32 -18.32 -11.76
C GLU A 20 5.47 -17.21 -11.13
N GLY A 21 5.97 -16.52 -10.11
CA GLY A 21 5.21 -15.48 -9.40
C GLY A 21 4.97 -14.25 -10.26
N TYR A 22 3.76 -13.74 -10.21
CA TYR A 22 3.29 -12.63 -11.04
C TYR A 22 4.22 -11.40 -10.99
N TYR A 23 4.54 -10.89 -9.80
CA TYR A 23 5.45 -9.74 -9.64
C TYR A 23 6.93 -10.05 -9.92
N MET A 24 7.27 -11.34 -10.03
CA MET A 24 8.64 -11.77 -10.30
C MET A 24 8.93 -11.88 -11.79
N GLN A 25 7.86 -12.03 -12.64
CA GLN A 25 7.97 -12.31 -14.06
C GLN A 25 7.37 -11.24 -14.97
N LYS A 26 6.48 -10.39 -14.45
CA LYS A 26 5.74 -9.39 -15.23
C LYS A 26 5.90 -7.99 -14.69
N ILE A 27 5.77 -7.04 -15.63
CA ILE A 27 5.53 -5.62 -15.31
C ILE A 27 4.00 -5.46 -15.23
N PRO A 28 3.43 -5.31 -14.01
CA PRO A 28 1.98 -5.41 -13.82
C PRO A 28 1.22 -4.13 -14.19
N PHE A 29 1.88 -2.99 -14.24
CA PHE A 29 1.27 -1.66 -14.32
C PHE A 29 1.55 -0.94 -15.64
N GLY A 30 0.77 0.13 -15.90
CA GLY A 30 0.85 0.97 -17.07
C GLY A 30 -0.17 0.62 -18.15
N LYS A 31 -0.17 1.35 -19.27
CA LYS A 31 -1.16 1.17 -20.36
C LYS A 31 -1.22 -0.24 -20.95
N LYS A 32 -0.12 -0.99 -20.89
CA LYS A 32 0.00 -2.38 -21.36
C LYS A 32 -0.03 -3.39 -20.20
N GLY A 33 -0.22 -2.93 -18.96
CA GLY A 33 -0.31 -3.78 -17.77
C GLY A 33 -1.75 -4.19 -17.44
N ASP A 34 -1.89 -4.88 -16.33
CA ASP A 34 -3.20 -5.34 -15.84
C ASP A 34 -3.95 -4.24 -15.08
N TYR A 35 -3.22 -3.19 -14.58
CA TYR A 35 -3.80 -2.05 -13.86
C TYR A 35 -2.94 -0.77 -13.97
N ILE A 36 -3.51 0.36 -13.54
CA ILE A 36 -2.84 1.67 -13.50
C ILE A 36 -2.94 2.21 -12.08
N THR A 37 -1.79 2.51 -11.46
CA THR A 37 -1.70 3.06 -10.11
C THR A 37 -1.85 4.58 -10.08
N SER A 38 -2.17 5.15 -8.92
CA SER A 38 -2.32 6.60 -8.74
C SER A 38 -1.10 7.41 -9.24
N PRO A 39 0.17 7.02 -9.00
CA PRO A 39 1.35 7.70 -9.55
C PRO A 39 1.47 7.64 -11.07
N ASP A 40 0.85 6.64 -11.72
CA ASP A 40 0.87 6.48 -13.18
C ASP A 40 -0.28 7.22 -13.87
N ILE A 41 -1.34 7.54 -13.14
CA ILE A 41 -2.43 8.40 -13.66
C ILE A 41 -1.90 9.80 -13.88
N THR A 42 -1.23 10.38 -12.89
CA THR A 42 -0.61 11.70 -13.02
C THR A 42 0.54 11.89 -12.03
N TYR A 43 1.60 12.52 -12.51
CA TYR A 43 2.73 12.90 -11.63
C TYR A 43 2.34 13.92 -10.55
N ILE A 44 1.24 14.66 -10.74
CA ILE A 44 0.73 15.63 -9.75
C ILE A 44 0.41 14.91 -8.44
N PHE A 45 -0.17 13.70 -8.48
CA PHE A 45 -0.36 12.87 -7.28
C PHE A 45 0.94 12.70 -6.49
N SER A 46 2.00 12.30 -7.16
CA SER A 46 3.31 12.06 -6.56
C SER A 46 3.96 13.34 -6.03
N GLU A 47 3.77 14.47 -6.73
CA GLU A 47 4.21 15.79 -6.24
C GLU A 47 3.46 16.19 -4.96
N MET A 48 2.16 15.91 -4.86
CA MET A 48 1.36 16.20 -3.66
C MET A 48 1.78 15.34 -2.47
N ILE A 49 2.10 14.04 -2.69
CA ILE A 49 2.68 13.19 -1.64
C ILE A 49 4.06 13.71 -1.22
N GLY A 50 4.87 14.17 -2.17
CA GLY A 50 6.16 14.81 -1.90
C GLY A 50 6.01 16.10 -1.08
N LEU A 51 5.04 16.95 -1.39
CA LEU A 51 4.71 18.15 -0.61
C LEU A 51 4.28 17.79 0.80
N TRP A 52 3.40 16.82 0.95
CA TRP A 52 2.95 16.34 2.25
C TRP A 52 4.12 15.82 3.10
N ALA A 53 5.03 15.03 2.51
CA ALA A 53 6.23 14.54 3.18
C ALA A 53 7.21 15.67 3.54
N PHE A 54 7.31 16.69 2.71
CA PHE A 54 8.11 17.88 3.01
C PHE A 54 7.53 18.68 4.17
N MET A 55 6.22 18.88 4.22
CA MET A 55 5.52 19.52 5.35
C MET A 55 5.66 18.69 6.64
N PHE A 56 5.69 17.35 6.54
CA PHE A 56 6.01 16.48 7.66
C PHE A 56 7.42 16.76 8.20
N LYS A 57 8.44 16.86 7.31
CA LYS A 57 9.82 17.21 7.71
C LYS A 57 9.86 18.55 8.46
N LYS A 58 9.15 19.56 7.96
CA LYS A 58 9.06 20.87 8.58
C LYS A 58 8.43 20.82 9.98
N ASN A 59 7.46 19.95 10.19
CA ASN A 59 6.74 19.82 11.45
C ASN A 59 7.55 19.09 12.53
N VAL A 60 8.34 18.06 12.15
CA VAL A 60 8.99 17.19 13.15
C VAL A 60 10.29 17.80 13.70
N ASN A 61 11.31 17.89 12.93
CA ASN A 61 12.58 18.56 13.30
C ASN A 61 13.44 18.72 12.04
N GLU A 62 13.55 19.93 11.56
CA GLU A 62 14.33 20.22 10.34
C GLU A 62 15.84 19.91 10.47
N LYS A 63 16.39 19.95 11.68
CA LYS A 63 17.81 19.68 11.95
C LYS A 63 18.16 18.20 11.93
N LYS A 64 17.16 17.32 12.19
CA LYS A 64 17.37 15.86 12.11
C LYS A 64 17.27 15.38 10.67
N ASN A 65 18.06 14.38 10.32
CA ASN A 65 17.92 13.71 9.03
C ASN A 65 16.56 13.01 8.93
N LEU A 66 15.90 13.19 7.80
CA LEU A 66 14.68 12.45 7.45
C LEU A 66 15.03 11.34 6.47
N ASN A 67 14.60 10.13 6.77
CA ASN A 67 14.63 9.01 5.85
C ASN A 67 13.22 8.84 5.28
N ILE A 68 13.06 8.91 3.97
CA ILE A 68 11.82 8.59 3.26
C ILE A 68 11.99 7.21 2.66
N ILE A 69 11.13 6.28 3.04
CA ILE A 69 11.18 4.89 2.61
C ILE A 69 9.90 4.56 1.84
N GLU A 70 10.00 4.41 0.52
CA GLU A 70 8.90 3.93 -0.29
C GLU A 70 8.85 2.41 -0.27
N LEU A 71 7.65 1.88 0.01
CA LEU A 71 7.36 0.46 0.11
C LEU A 71 6.69 0.00 -1.20
N GLY A 72 7.36 -0.86 -1.98
CA GLY A 72 6.83 -1.33 -3.26
C GLY A 72 6.68 -0.21 -4.28
N ALA A 73 7.77 0.35 -4.75
CA ALA A 73 7.78 1.57 -5.56
C ALA A 73 7.29 1.40 -7.01
N GLY A 74 6.77 0.24 -7.39
CA GLY A 74 6.30 -0.03 -8.74
C GLY A 74 7.39 0.28 -9.79
N ASN A 75 7.15 1.28 -10.64
CA ASN A 75 8.15 1.76 -11.61
C ASN A 75 9.10 2.85 -11.06
N GLY A 76 8.89 3.30 -9.83
CA GLY A 76 9.68 4.36 -9.18
C GLY A 76 9.21 5.79 -9.48
N ASN A 77 8.08 5.97 -10.15
CA ASN A 77 7.57 7.30 -10.51
C ASN A 77 7.24 8.15 -9.27
N MET A 78 6.65 7.56 -8.23
CA MET A 78 6.32 8.32 -7.03
C MET A 78 7.58 8.84 -6.34
N MET A 79 8.57 7.99 -6.09
CA MET A 79 9.85 8.40 -5.49
C MET A 79 10.55 9.48 -6.33
N LYS A 80 10.55 9.36 -7.65
CA LYS A 80 11.14 10.36 -8.55
C LYS A 80 10.57 11.76 -8.31
N HIS A 81 9.27 11.87 -8.18
CA HIS A 81 8.61 13.16 -7.98
C HIS A 81 8.71 13.66 -6.53
N ILE A 82 8.71 12.76 -5.54
CA ILE A 82 9.00 13.11 -4.13
C ILE A 82 10.38 13.76 -4.06
N ILE A 83 11.41 13.14 -4.63
CA ILE A 83 12.79 13.68 -4.63
C ILE A 83 12.85 15.06 -5.31
N LYS A 84 12.18 15.23 -6.48
CA LYS A 84 12.11 16.52 -7.16
C LYS A 84 11.49 17.62 -6.28
N VAL A 85 10.43 17.30 -5.55
CA VAL A 85 9.78 18.25 -4.62
C VAL A 85 10.77 18.66 -3.52
N PHE A 86 11.47 17.70 -2.93
CA PHE A 86 12.45 17.97 -1.88
C PHE A 86 13.62 18.82 -2.40
N HIS A 87 14.15 18.54 -3.58
CA HIS A 87 15.21 19.35 -4.18
C HIS A 87 14.75 20.79 -4.46
N LYS A 88 13.47 20.97 -4.83
CA LYS A 88 12.92 22.30 -5.12
C LYS A 88 12.63 23.12 -3.88
N LEU A 89 12.17 22.48 -2.79
CA LEU A 89 11.66 23.17 -1.60
C LEU A 89 12.64 23.20 -0.45
N SER A 90 13.67 22.36 -0.44
CA SER A 90 14.63 22.27 0.65
C SER A 90 15.84 23.20 0.42
N ASN A 91 16.13 24.04 1.39
CA ASN A 91 17.36 24.84 1.41
C ASN A 91 18.60 23.97 1.70
N ASN A 92 18.40 22.77 2.29
CA ASN A 92 19.46 21.81 2.56
C ASN A 92 19.01 20.38 2.18
N PRO A 93 19.17 19.96 0.93
CA PRO A 93 18.74 18.65 0.45
C PRO A 93 19.48 17.50 1.13
N ASN A 94 20.69 17.70 1.64
CA ASN A 94 21.52 16.68 2.26
C ASN A 94 20.98 16.14 3.59
N THR A 95 19.93 16.75 4.15
CA THR A 95 19.28 16.30 5.37
C THR A 95 18.11 15.33 5.11
N THR A 96 17.96 14.83 3.89
CA THR A 96 16.94 13.84 3.53
C THR A 96 17.57 12.70 2.74
N ASN A 97 17.35 11.47 3.20
CA ASN A 97 17.75 10.25 2.49
C ASN A 97 16.53 9.56 1.91
N PHE A 98 16.66 9.02 0.71
CA PHE A 98 15.57 8.32 0.01
C PHE A 98 15.89 6.85 -0.14
N TYR A 99 14.94 6.00 0.20
CA TYR A 99 15.06 4.55 0.16
C TYR A 99 13.88 3.92 -0.54
N ILE A 100 14.14 2.82 -1.23
CA ILE A 100 13.10 1.94 -1.80
C ILE A 100 13.29 0.55 -1.22
N LEU A 101 12.21 0.00 -0.64
CA LEU A 101 12.11 -1.40 -0.25
C LEU A 101 11.34 -2.15 -1.34
N GLU A 102 12.06 -2.92 -2.16
CA GLU A 102 11.49 -3.68 -3.29
C GLU A 102 11.97 -5.12 -3.27
N LYS A 103 11.01 -6.06 -3.37
CA LYS A 103 11.28 -7.51 -3.37
C LYS A 103 11.55 -8.05 -4.76
N SER A 104 10.87 -7.52 -5.80
CA SER A 104 11.00 -7.97 -7.18
C SER A 104 12.30 -7.52 -7.82
N PRO A 105 13.18 -8.43 -8.28
CA PRO A 105 14.38 -8.06 -9.03
C PRO A 105 14.05 -7.34 -10.34
N LEU A 106 12.96 -7.74 -11.00
CA LEU A 106 12.49 -7.14 -12.25
C LEU A 106 12.08 -5.69 -12.04
N LEU A 107 11.22 -5.41 -11.04
CA LEU A 107 10.79 -4.05 -10.72
C LEU A 107 11.98 -3.19 -10.27
N LYS A 108 12.88 -3.74 -9.47
CA LYS A 108 14.11 -3.05 -9.06
C LYS A 108 14.96 -2.62 -10.26
N LYS A 109 15.06 -3.45 -11.32
CA LYS A 109 15.77 -3.08 -12.55
C LYS A 109 15.10 -1.89 -13.25
N ILE A 110 13.76 -1.90 -13.34
CA ILE A 110 12.98 -0.79 -13.92
C ILE A 110 13.17 0.49 -13.12
N GLN A 111 13.03 0.40 -11.79
CA GLN A 111 13.23 1.53 -10.88
C GLN A 111 14.61 2.15 -11.04
N LYS A 112 15.67 1.34 -11.11
CA LYS A 112 17.04 1.83 -11.34
C LYS A 112 17.19 2.59 -12.66
N ASN A 113 16.54 2.14 -13.72
CA ASN A 113 16.55 2.83 -15.00
C ASN A 113 15.82 4.18 -14.93
N ASN A 114 14.64 4.23 -14.29
CA ASN A 114 13.83 5.43 -14.17
C ASN A 114 14.41 6.46 -13.18
N LEU A 115 15.24 6.01 -12.25
CA LEU A 115 15.82 6.80 -11.15
C LEU A 115 17.35 6.97 -11.28
N LYS A 116 17.93 6.68 -12.45
CA LYS A 116 19.41 6.72 -12.64
C LYS A 116 20.08 8.06 -12.32
N ASN A 117 19.33 9.16 -12.37
CA ASN A 117 19.84 10.50 -12.16
C ASN A 117 19.40 11.11 -10.82
N VAL A 118 18.97 10.30 -9.86
CA VAL A 118 18.56 10.76 -8.53
C VAL A 118 19.20 9.88 -7.43
N ASP A 119 19.55 10.51 -6.30
CA ASP A 119 20.15 9.79 -5.17
C ASP A 119 19.05 9.04 -4.40
N VAL A 120 18.93 7.75 -4.65
CA VAL A 120 18.02 6.83 -3.97
C VAL A 120 18.69 5.48 -3.74
N LYS A 121 18.48 4.88 -2.57
CA LYS A 121 19.07 3.61 -2.17
C LYS A 121 18.02 2.51 -2.11
N TRP A 122 18.33 1.37 -2.75
CA TRP A 122 17.50 0.15 -2.65
C TRP A 122 17.98 -0.67 -1.48
N ILE A 123 17.09 -0.87 -0.51
CA ILE A 123 17.35 -1.69 0.68
C ILE A 123 16.64 -3.04 0.60
N LYS A 124 17.19 -4.04 1.27
CA LYS A 124 16.58 -5.36 1.46
C LYS A 124 16.04 -5.54 2.88
N LYS A 125 16.64 -4.82 3.83
CA LYS A 125 16.30 -4.89 5.25
C LYS A 125 16.22 -3.47 5.81
N LEU A 126 15.35 -3.26 6.79
CA LEU A 126 15.22 -1.96 7.44
C LEU A 126 16.47 -1.55 8.24
N THR A 127 17.32 -2.50 8.60
CA THR A 127 18.61 -2.23 9.26
C THR A 127 19.61 -1.47 8.38
N GLU A 128 19.35 -1.37 7.07
CA GLU A 128 20.18 -0.59 6.14
C GLU A 128 19.82 0.91 6.11
N ILE A 129 18.74 1.30 6.80
CA ILE A 129 18.32 2.69 6.94
C ILE A 129 19.25 3.39 7.92
N ARG A 130 19.76 4.56 7.52
CA ARG A 130 20.60 5.41 8.38
C ARG A 130 19.84 5.93 9.59
N SER A 131 20.54 6.32 10.64
CA SER A 131 19.95 7.01 11.78
C SER A 131 19.23 8.29 11.35
N GLY A 132 18.05 8.56 11.92
CA GLY A 132 17.20 9.69 11.59
C GLY A 132 15.73 9.39 11.78
N ILE A 133 14.88 10.38 11.53
CA ILE A 133 13.43 10.25 11.54
C ILE A 133 13.00 9.40 10.33
N ASN A 134 12.13 8.42 10.53
CA ASN A 134 11.73 7.51 9.45
C ASN A 134 10.28 7.77 9.01
N LEU A 135 10.08 8.09 7.74
CA LEU A 135 8.77 8.19 7.11
C LEU A 135 8.61 7.09 6.07
N PHE A 136 7.78 6.10 6.41
CA PHE A 136 7.40 5.04 5.49
C PHE A 136 6.19 5.47 4.67
N ILE A 137 6.23 5.26 3.36
CA ILE A 137 5.13 5.58 2.43
C ILE A 137 4.85 4.34 1.59
N GLY A 138 3.60 3.87 1.60
CA GLY A 138 3.12 2.78 0.75
C GLY A 138 1.86 3.20 0.02
N ASN A 139 1.90 3.20 -1.31
CA ASN A 139 0.75 3.37 -2.17
C ASN A 139 0.47 2.07 -2.89
N GLU A 140 -0.74 1.53 -2.74
CA GLU A 140 -1.12 0.22 -3.30
C GLU A 140 -0.07 -0.86 -2.95
N PHE A 141 0.25 -0.94 -1.66
CA PHE A 141 1.26 -1.85 -1.13
C PHE A 141 0.64 -2.96 -0.28
N LEU A 142 -0.34 -2.61 0.56
CA LEU A 142 -0.92 -3.56 1.50
C LEU A 142 -1.80 -4.59 0.80
N ASP A 143 -2.47 -4.23 -0.27
CA ASP A 143 -3.35 -5.08 -1.09
C ASP A 143 -2.61 -6.27 -1.73
N SER A 144 -1.30 -6.10 -1.99
CA SER A 144 -0.41 -7.15 -2.51
C SER A 144 0.05 -8.15 -1.45
N LEU A 145 -0.16 -7.87 -0.16
CA LEU A 145 0.19 -8.76 0.93
C LEU A 145 -0.91 -9.80 1.16
N THR A 146 -0.51 -11.02 1.44
CA THR A 146 -1.42 -12.17 1.50
C THR A 146 -2.38 -12.14 2.69
N VAL A 147 -3.58 -12.67 2.51
CA VAL A 147 -4.59 -12.83 3.55
C VAL A 147 -4.97 -14.29 3.75
N LYS A 148 -5.27 -14.68 4.99
CA LYS A 148 -6.02 -15.89 5.33
C LYS A 148 -7.50 -15.59 5.29
N GLN A 149 -8.29 -16.57 4.88
CA GLN A 149 -9.75 -16.45 4.90
C GLN A 149 -10.36 -17.50 5.81
N PHE A 150 -11.32 -17.06 6.62
CA PHE A 150 -12.09 -17.93 7.51
C PHE A 150 -13.57 -17.68 7.30
N ILE A 151 -14.35 -18.76 7.33
CA ILE A 151 -15.81 -18.72 7.21
C ILE A 151 -16.43 -19.42 8.43
N LYS A 152 -17.49 -18.82 8.98
CA LYS A 152 -18.28 -19.41 10.05
C LYS A 152 -19.44 -20.19 9.46
N LYS A 153 -19.61 -21.44 9.88
CA LYS A 153 -20.73 -22.32 9.50
C LYS A 153 -21.19 -23.08 10.74
N ASN A 154 -22.49 -23.07 11.03
CA ASN A 154 -23.05 -23.74 12.21
C ASN A 154 -22.27 -23.43 13.50
N ASP A 155 -22.01 -22.14 13.71
CA ASP A 155 -21.21 -21.59 14.83
C ASP A 155 -19.75 -22.05 14.92
N GLU A 156 -19.26 -22.81 13.97
CA GLU A 156 -17.87 -23.27 13.90
C GLU A 156 -17.08 -22.52 12.83
N TRP A 157 -15.79 -22.31 13.10
CA TRP A 157 -14.87 -21.64 12.17
C TRP A 157 -14.12 -22.63 11.31
N TYR A 158 -14.02 -22.30 10.01
CA TYR A 158 -13.28 -23.04 9.01
C TYR A 158 -12.31 -22.11 8.28
N GLU A 159 -11.06 -22.55 8.14
CA GLU A 159 -10.05 -21.87 7.33
C GLU A 159 -10.15 -22.34 5.87
N ARG A 160 -10.08 -21.43 4.91
CA ARG A 160 -10.07 -21.73 3.48
C ARG A 160 -8.72 -22.22 3.01
N TYR A 161 -8.74 -23.31 2.28
CA TYR A 161 -7.61 -23.94 1.61
C TYR A 161 -7.92 -24.11 0.12
N ILE A 162 -6.86 -24.13 -0.70
CA ILE A 162 -6.93 -24.54 -2.09
C ILE A 162 -6.52 -26.01 -2.18
N LEU A 163 -7.43 -26.85 -2.68
CA LEU A 163 -7.13 -28.22 -3.05
C LEU A 163 -6.66 -28.22 -4.51
N GLU A 164 -5.40 -28.55 -4.73
CA GLU A 164 -4.81 -28.71 -6.07
C GLU A 164 -4.80 -30.21 -6.42
N ASP A 165 -5.42 -30.57 -7.55
CA ASP A 165 -5.42 -31.90 -8.13
C ASP A 165 -5.12 -31.78 -9.62
N LYS A 166 -3.90 -32.08 -10.03
CA LYS A 166 -3.36 -31.81 -11.38
C LYS A 166 -3.57 -30.32 -11.74
N SER A 167 -4.37 -30.03 -12.76
CA SER A 167 -4.70 -28.66 -13.20
C SER A 167 -5.97 -28.09 -12.52
N LEU A 168 -6.71 -28.91 -11.80
CA LEU A 168 -7.95 -28.48 -11.15
C LEU A 168 -7.67 -27.92 -9.76
N ARG A 169 -8.27 -26.79 -9.47
CA ARG A 169 -8.16 -26.12 -8.16
C ARG A 169 -9.54 -25.77 -7.65
N LYS A 170 -9.80 -26.08 -6.38
CA LYS A 170 -11.05 -25.70 -5.71
C LYS A 170 -10.80 -25.28 -4.27
N ILE A 171 -11.69 -24.41 -3.76
CA ILE A 171 -11.68 -24.02 -2.36
C ILE A 171 -12.28 -25.15 -1.53
N VAL A 172 -11.60 -25.50 -0.45
CA VAL A 172 -12.08 -26.40 0.60
C VAL A 172 -11.94 -25.74 1.95
N ASN A 173 -12.86 -26.07 2.88
CA ASN A 173 -12.86 -25.51 4.21
C ASN A 173 -12.38 -26.57 5.21
N ILE A 174 -11.43 -26.20 6.09
CA ILE A 174 -10.90 -27.07 7.12
C ILE A 174 -11.23 -26.45 8.47
N LYS A 175 -11.83 -27.22 9.37
CA LYS A 175 -12.19 -26.78 10.73
C LYS A 175 -10.98 -26.23 11.46
N THR A 176 -11.15 -25.09 12.13
CA THR A 176 -10.04 -24.40 12.81
C THR A 176 -10.52 -23.68 14.06
N ASN A 177 -9.60 -23.36 14.96
CA ASN A 177 -9.87 -22.51 16.11
C ASN A 177 -9.40 -21.07 15.83
N ILE A 178 -10.32 -20.14 15.65
CA ILE A 178 -10.02 -18.75 15.37
C ILE A 178 -9.35 -18.04 16.55
N ASN A 179 -9.66 -18.45 17.79
CA ASN A 179 -9.14 -17.84 19.01
C ASN A 179 -7.61 -17.96 19.12
N LYS A 180 -7.00 -18.98 18.49
CA LYS A 180 -5.53 -19.09 18.43
C LYS A 180 -4.88 -17.89 17.74
N TYR A 181 -5.53 -17.34 16.71
CA TYR A 181 -5.04 -16.16 15.97
C TYR A 181 -5.28 -14.89 16.77
N GLU A 182 -6.46 -14.76 17.43
CA GLU A 182 -6.76 -13.62 18.29
C GLU A 182 -5.79 -13.53 19.46
N LYS A 183 -5.52 -14.66 20.12
CA LYS A 183 -4.50 -14.74 21.20
C LYS A 183 -3.11 -14.37 20.67
N LYS A 184 -2.70 -14.95 19.52
CA LYS A 184 -1.39 -14.70 18.91
C LYS A 184 -1.17 -13.22 18.60
N PHE A 185 -2.16 -12.55 18.04
CA PHE A 185 -2.04 -11.13 17.65
C PHE A 185 -2.58 -10.18 18.73
N GLY A 186 -3.30 -10.71 19.74
CA GLY A 186 -3.94 -9.96 20.81
C GLY A 186 -4.92 -8.91 20.28
N ILE A 187 -5.63 -9.24 19.22
CA ILE A 187 -6.65 -8.40 18.58
C ILE A 187 -7.89 -9.26 18.42
N ASN A 188 -9.01 -8.80 18.99
CA ASN A 188 -10.30 -9.42 18.75
C ASN A 188 -10.83 -8.92 17.39
N PHE A 189 -10.95 -9.82 16.42
CA PHE A 189 -11.43 -9.54 15.07
C PHE A 189 -12.58 -10.45 14.64
N SER A 190 -12.93 -11.51 15.42
CA SER A 190 -13.99 -12.46 15.06
C SER A 190 -15.37 -12.05 15.59
N ASN A 191 -15.44 -11.12 16.53
CA ASN A 191 -16.70 -10.70 17.14
C ASN A 191 -17.66 -10.15 16.09
N LYS A 192 -18.92 -10.67 16.08
CA LYS A 192 -19.98 -10.33 15.13
C LYS A 192 -19.62 -10.57 13.65
N GLN A 193 -18.60 -11.37 13.34
CA GLN A 193 -18.20 -11.73 11.99
C GLN A 193 -18.67 -13.13 11.62
N ASN A 194 -19.05 -13.33 10.34
CA ASN A 194 -19.28 -14.64 9.74
C ASN A 194 -18.23 -15.00 8.69
N PHE A 195 -17.45 -14.02 8.31
CA PHE A 195 -16.32 -14.13 7.41
C PHE A 195 -15.16 -13.27 7.91
N ILE A 196 -13.92 -13.73 7.76
CA ILE A 196 -12.75 -12.98 8.17
C ILE A 196 -11.68 -13.09 7.09
N GLU A 197 -11.18 -11.95 6.66
CA GLU A 197 -9.89 -11.82 5.96
C GLU A 197 -8.84 -11.36 6.97
N LEU A 198 -7.92 -12.26 7.33
CA LEU A 198 -6.87 -11.98 8.31
C LEU A 198 -5.53 -11.73 7.60
N PRO A 199 -5.05 -10.48 7.57
CA PRO A 199 -3.86 -10.09 6.83
C PRO A 199 -2.59 -10.31 7.67
N ILE A 200 -2.19 -11.56 7.90
CA ILE A 200 -1.07 -11.93 8.79
C ILE A 200 0.23 -11.24 8.39
N LYS A 201 0.52 -11.18 7.08
CA LYS A 201 1.73 -10.52 6.56
C LYS A 201 1.71 -9.01 6.81
N GLN A 202 0.54 -8.38 6.66
CA GLN A 202 0.38 -6.94 6.99
C GLN A 202 0.62 -6.70 8.48
N ILE A 203 0.01 -7.53 9.37
CA ILE A 203 0.20 -7.41 10.82
C ILE A 203 1.70 -7.49 11.17
N GLN A 204 2.39 -8.49 10.64
CA GLN A 204 3.82 -8.69 10.89
C GLN A 204 4.65 -7.52 10.38
N PHE A 205 4.37 -7.04 9.18
CA PHE A 205 5.08 -5.94 8.55
C PHE A 205 4.82 -4.61 9.27
N VAL A 206 3.55 -4.32 9.61
CA VAL A 206 3.18 -3.12 10.35
C VAL A 206 3.84 -3.10 11.73
N ASN A 207 3.86 -4.24 12.45
CA ASN A 207 4.58 -4.33 13.73
C ASN A 207 6.08 -4.01 13.54
N LEU A 208 6.71 -4.58 12.51
CA LEU A 208 8.12 -4.35 12.23
C LEU A 208 8.43 -2.86 11.97
N ILE A 209 7.69 -2.21 11.06
CA ILE A 209 7.93 -0.78 10.77
C ILE A 209 7.55 0.12 11.95
N SER A 210 6.54 -0.26 12.73
CA SER A 210 6.14 0.48 13.94
C SER A 210 7.26 0.53 14.97
N ASP A 211 8.03 -0.56 15.12
CA ASP A 211 9.19 -0.58 16.01
C ASP A 211 10.29 0.38 15.54
N TYR A 212 10.52 0.49 14.24
CA TYR A 212 11.45 1.49 13.69
C TYR A 212 10.96 2.91 13.91
N VAL A 213 9.67 3.17 13.69
CA VAL A 213 9.04 4.48 13.91
C VAL A 213 9.12 4.89 15.38
N LYS A 214 8.88 3.96 16.32
CA LYS A 214 8.96 4.27 17.77
C LYS A 214 10.37 4.62 18.22
N ARG A 215 11.37 3.85 17.78
CA ARG A 215 12.77 4.02 18.20
C ARG A 215 13.40 5.31 17.67
N ASN A 216 13.10 5.66 16.43
CA ASN A 216 13.76 6.74 15.72
C ASN A 216 12.85 7.97 15.48
N GLU A 217 11.66 7.97 16.06
CA GLU A 217 10.58 8.86 15.69
C GLU A 217 10.14 8.66 14.23
N GLY A 218 9.06 9.30 13.80
CA GLY A 218 8.62 9.20 12.42
C GLY A 218 7.16 8.81 12.27
N GLY A 219 6.82 8.28 11.07
CA GLY A 219 5.45 7.90 10.75
C GLY A 219 5.34 6.93 9.57
N VAL A 220 4.11 6.52 9.33
CA VAL A 220 3.71 5.61 8.25
C VAL A 220 2.49 6.19 7.55
N LEU A 221 2.59 6.45 6.26
CA LEU A 221 1.50 6.84 5.37
C LEU A 221 1.17 5.66 4.46
N PHE A 222 -0.05 5.12 4.56
CA PHE A 222 -0.57 4.18 3.58
C PHE A 222 -1.73 4.80 2.81
N ILE A 223 -1.72 4.58 1.50
CA ILE A 223 -2.78 4.92 0.55
C ILE A 223 -3.12 3.63 -0.18
N ASP A 224 -4.35 3.15 0.02
CA ASP A 224 -4.76 1.88 -0.55
C ASP A 224 -6.28 1.82 -0.68
N TYR A 225 -6.79 0.90 -1.50
CA TYR A 225 -8.23 0.73 -1.64
C TYR A 225 -8.79 -0.23 -0.59
N GLY A 226 -9.95 0.14 -0.06
CA GLY A 226 -10.53 -0.62 1.03
C GLY A 226 -11.74 0.06 1.67
N TYR A 227 -12.11 -0.45 2.82
CA TYR A 227 -13.29 -0.05 3.54
C TYR A 227 -12.99 0.27 5.01
N ASN A 228 -13.89 1.06 5.59
CA ASN A 228 -13.86 1.45 6.98
C ASN A 228 -15.22 1.09 7.61
N GLY A 229 -15.21 0.27 8.65
CA GLY A 229 -16.41 -0.23 9.31
C GLY A 229 -17.07 -1.44 8.65
N GLY A 230 -18.09 -1.96 9.31
CA GLY A 230 -18.91 -3.05 8.82
C GLY A 230 -18.35 -4.47 9.05
N LYS A 231 -19.07 -5.44 8.45
CA LYS A 231 -18.66 -6.84 8.48
C LYS A 231 -17.62 -7.11 7.41
N MET A 232 -16.66 -7.98 7.73
CA MET A 232 -15.72 -8.49 6.75
C MET A 232 -16.44 -9.40 5.74
N PHE A 233 -15.93 -9.42 4.53
CA PHE A 233 -16.47 -10.21 3.42
C PHE A 233 -15.35 -10.70 2.52
N ASP A 234 -15.67 -11.61 1.60
CA ASP A 234 -14.72 -12.10 0.60
C ASP A 234 -14.42 -10.99 -0.42
N SER A 235 -13.31 -10.31 -0.22
CA SER A 235 -12.88 -9.21 -1.08
C SER A 235 -11.79 -9.64 -2.08
N LEU A 236 -11.33 -10.91 -2.00
CA LEU A 236 -10.28 -11.41 -2.85
C LEU A 236 -10.69 -11.38 -4.32
N GLN A 237 -9.89 -10.75 -5.14
CA GLN A 237 -10.13 -10.60 -6.56
C GLN A 237 -8.85 -10.79 -7.37
N ALA A 238 -9.02 -11.05 -8.67
CA ALA A 238 -7.91 -11.07 -9.60
C ALA A 238 -8.25 -10.28 -10.85
N LEU A 239 -7.26 -9.55 -11.34
CA LEU A 239 -7.35 -8.74 -12.54
C LEU A 239 -6.40 -9.24 -13.63
N LYS A 240 -6.88 -9.19 -14.88
CA LYS A 240 -6.09 -9.41 -16.08
C LYS A 240 -6.63 -8.50 -17.19
N ASN A 241 -5.76 -7.68 -17.77
CA ASN A 241 -6.15 -6.73 -18.80
C ASN A 241 -7.39 -5.89 -18.37
N HIS A 242 -7.37 -5.36 -17.15
CA HIS A 242 -8.44 -4.58 -16.53
C HIS A 242 -9.79 -5.30 -16.33
N LYS A 243 -9.83 -6.64 -16.44
CA LYS A 243 -11.04 -7.46 -16.27
C LYS A 243 -10.89 -8.42 -15.09
N LYS A 244 -11.99 -8.61 -14.35
CA LYS A 244 -12.02 -9.62 -13.28
C LYS A 244 -11.95 -11.02 -13.87
N VAL A 245 -11.08 -11.86 -13.30
CA VAL A 245 -10.89 -13.25 -13.70
C VAL A 245 -10.82 -14.17 -12.49
N ASN A 246 -10.98 -15.47 -12.70
CA ASN A 246 -10.84 -16.45 -11.64
C ASN A 246 -9.34 -16.69 -11.34
N TYR A 247 -8.90 -16.36 -10.11
CA TYR A 247 -7.52 -16.52 -9.67
C TYR A 247 -7.09 -17.98 -9.57
N LEU A 248 -7.99 -18.92 -9.30
CA LEU A 248 -7.67 -20.35 -9.20
C LEU A 248 -7.10 -20.91 -10.52
N ASN A 249 -7.68 -20.47 -11.64
CA ASN A 249 -7.29 -20.93 -12.97
C ASN A 249 -6.08 -20.17 -13.54
N ASN A 250 -5.69 -19.06 -12.91
CA ASN A 250 -4.68 -18.15 -13.43
C ASN A 250 -3.50 -17.93 -12.47
N LYS A 251 -3.15 -18.92 -11.65
CA LYS A 251 -2.03 -18.86 -10.71
C LYS A 251 -0.76 -18.35 -11.40
N GLY A 252 -0.12 -17.31 -10.87
CA GLY A 252 1.11 -16.70 -11.41
C GLY A 252 0.91 -15.84 -12.67
N LYS A 253 -0.30 -15.76 -13.22
CA LYS A 253 -0.57 -15.04 -14.48
C LYS A 253 -1.39 -13.78 -14.29
N VAL A 254 -1.92 -13.53 -13.10
CA VAL A 254 -2.82 -12.43 -12.76
C VAL A 254 -2.44 -11.81 -11.43
N ASP A 255 -2.77 -10.55 -11.27
CA ASP A 255 -2.69 -9.90 -9.97
C ASP A 255 -3.81 -10.39 -9.08
N ILE A 256 -3.47 -10.76 -7.84
CA ILE A 256 -4.44 -11.22 -6.83
C ILE A 256 -4.37 -10.23 -5.67
N THR A 257 -5.45 -9.50 -5.46
CA THR A 257 -5.54 -8.43 -4.47
C THR A 257 -6.77 -8.60 -3.59
N HIS A 258 -6.83 -7.82 -2.52
CA HIS A 258 -7.97 -7.76 -1.61
C HIS A 258 -8.17 -6.33 -1.10
N LEU A 259 -9.37 -6.03 -0.61
CA LEU A 259 -9.66 -4.73 -0.01
C LEU A 259 -9.06 -4.64 1.40
N ILE A 260 -8.46 -3.51 1.72
CA ILE A 260 -7.91 -3.28 3.05
C ILE A 260 -9.03 -2.95 4.03
N ASN A 261 -9.07 -3.68 5.16
CA ASN A 261 -9.89 -3.33 6.31
C ASN A 261 -9.14 -2.28 7.15
N PHE A 262 -9.46 -1.01 6.95
CA PHE A 262 -8.78 0.10 7.64
C PHE A 262 -9.09 0.17 9.14
N ASP A 263 -10.23 -0.34 9.61
CA ASP A 263 -10.49 -0.47 11.06
C ASP A 263 -9.55 -1.48 11.72
N LEU A 264 -9.33 -2.62 11.06
CA LEU A 264 -8.37 -3.60 11.54
C LEU A 264 -6.94 -3.04 11.49
N LEU A 265 -6.57 -2.37 10.39
CA LEU A 265 -5.26 -1.72 10.25
C LEU A 265 -5.03 -0.66 11.33
N LYS A 266 -6.03 0.15 11.63
CA LYS A 266 -5.99 1.13 12.74
C LYS A 266 -5.75 0.43 14.09
N LYS A 267 -6.45 -0.67 14.38
CA LYS A 267 -6.25 -1.46 15.60
C LYS A 267 -4.82 -2.01 15.69
N ILE A 268 -4.26 -2.47 14.55
CA ILE A 268 -2.89 -2.98 14.49
C ILE A 268 -1.89 -1.87 14.83
N PHE A 269 -2.01 -0.68 14.25
CA PHE A 269 -1.15 0.46 14.54
C PHE A 269 -1.21 0.86 16.03
N ILE A 270 -2.42 1.01 16.58
CA ILE A 270 -2.61 1.37 17.99
C ILE A 270 -1.95 0.33 18.90
N LYS A 271 -2.18 -0.95 18.62
CA LYS A 271 -1.55 -2.04 19.38
C LYS A 271 -0.04 -2.03 19.27
N SER A 272 0.51 -1.67 18.12
CA SER A 272 1.95 -1.53 17.90
C SER A 272 2.54 -0.27 18.56
N GLY A 273 1.73 0.52 19.28
CA GLY A 273 2.14 1.72 20.01
C GLY A 273 2.26 2.97 19.16
N LEU A 274 1.66 3.00 17.98
CA LEU A 274 1.58 4.22 17.16
C LEU A 274 0.27 4.97 17.41
N LYS A 275 0.33 6.28 17.25
CA LYS A 275 -0.81 7.19 17.27
C LYS A 275 -1.39 7.35 15.87
N ILE A 276 -2.71 7.23 15.73
CA ILE A 276 -3.39 7.55 14.47
C ILE A 276 -3.61 9.07 14.39
N ASN A 277 -3.03 9.71 13.39
CA ASN A 277 -3.20 11.14 13.14
C ASN A 277 -4.35 11.43 12.19
N GLY A 278 -4.73 10.47 11.33
CA GLY A 278 -5.88 10.57 10.46
C GLY A 278 -6.14 9.31 9.66
N LEU A 279 -7.42 9.14 9.28
CA LEU A 279 -7.92 8.15 8.34
C LEU A 279 -9.09 8.78 7.60
N ILE A 280 -8.91 9.04 6.30
CA ILE A 280 -9.90 9.70 5.45
C ILE A 280 -9.88 9.12 4.02
N SER A 281 -10.84 9.50 3.19
CA SER A 281 -10.84 9.16 1.77
C SER A 281 -9.68 9.84 1.02
N GLN A 282 -9.24 9.25 -0.09
CA GLN A 282 -8.22 9.83 -0.96
C GLN A 282 -8.66 11.19 -1.51
N GLU A 283 -9.93 11.33 -1.91
CA GLU A 283 -10.51 12.61 -2.35
C GLU A 283 -10.24 13.70 -1.32
N LEU A 284 -10.67 13.49 -0.07
CA LEU A 284 -10.53 14.49 0.99
C LEU A 284 -9.07 14.79 1.29
N PHE A 285 -8.21 13.77 1.31
CA PHE A 285 -6.78 13.95 1.55
C PHE A 285 -6.14 14.79 0.45
N LEU A 286 -6.32 14.42 -0.81
CA LEU A 286 -5.75 15.14 -1.94
C LEU A 286 -6.27 16.57 -2.06
N LYS A 287 -7.56 16.78 -1.80
CA LYS A 287 -8.17 18.12 -1.74
C LYS A 287 -7.52 18.98 -0.65
N LYS A 288 -7.37 18.44 0.57
CA LYS A 288 -6.80 19.18 1.70
C LYS A 288 -5.31 19.51 1.55
N ILE A 289 -4.57 18.75 0.76
CA ILE A 289 -3.17 19.05 0.46
C ILE A 289 -2.97 19.91 -0.79
N GLY A 290 -4.07 20.29 -1.50
CA GLY A 290 -4.04 21.29 -2.57
C GLY A 290 -3.86 20.71 -3.98
N ILE A 291 -4.39 19.50 -4.28
CA ILE A 291 -4.23 18.88 -5.62
C ILE A 291 -4.92 19.69 -6.72
N PHE A 292 -6.06 20.33 -6.44
CA PHE A 292 -6.80 21.13 -7.41
C PHE A 292 -6.06 22.42 -7.74
N GLU A 293 -5.54 23.11 -6.73
CA GLU A 293 -4.73 24.32 -6.88
C GLU A 293 -3.45 24.03 -7.67
N ARG A 294 -2.82 22.89 -7.38
CA ARG A 294 -1.64 22.47 -8.15
C ARG A 294 -1.97 22.13 -9.59
N ALA A 295 -3.08 21.44 -9.83
CA ALA A 295 -3.54 21.11 -11.19
C ALA A 295 -3.87 22.38 -11.97
N GLU A 296 -4.58 23.35 -11.38
CA GLU A 296 -4.91 24.63 -12.00
C GLU A 296 -3.65 25.41 -12.37
N ALA A 297 -2.70 25.56 -11.45
CA ALA A 297 -1.44 26.28 -11.71
C ALA A 297 -0.62 25.68 -12.87
N ILE A 298 -0.74 24.38 -13.12
CA ILE A 298 -0.13 23.72 -14.28
C ILE A 298 -0.98 23.94 -15.53
N ALA A 299 -2.28 23.74 -15.42
CA ALA A 299 -3.22 23.79 -16.53
C ALA A 299 -3.29 25.16 -17.21
N GLN A 300 -3.16 26.26 -16.44
CA GLN A 300 -3.17 27.63 -16.95
C GLN A 300 -2.11 27.88 -18.04
N LYS A 301 -0.99 27.14 -17.99
CA LYS A 301 0.15 27.29 -18.92
C LYS A 301 0.08 26.36 -20.13
N LEU A 302 -1.02 25.61 -20.30
CA LEU A 302 -1.11 24.53 -21.29
C LEU A 302 -2.23 24.78 -22.33
N PRO A 303 -2.09 24.25 -23.54
CA PRO A 303 -3.16 24.22 -24.52
C PRO A 303 -4.39 23.46 -24.03
N PHE A 304 -5.57 23.76 -24.58
CA PHE A 304 -6.87 23.25 -24.15
C PHE A 304 -6.91 21.71 -23.99
N LEU A 305 -6.41 20.93 -24.95
CA LEU A 305 -6.41 19.46 -24.88
C LEU A 305 -5.58 18.93 -23.73
N GLN A 306 -4.42 19.51 -23.46
CA GLN A 306 -3.57 19.11 -22.34
C GLN A 306 -4.18 19.53 -20.99
N LYS A 307 -4.83 20.69 -20.94
CA LYS A 307 -5.59 21.15 -19.77
C LYS A 307 -6.72 20.19 -19.45
N SER A 308 -7.50 19.76 -20.42
CA SER A 308 -8.59 18.79 -20.27
C SER A 308 -8.08 17.42 -19.77
N ASP A 309 -6.93 16.95 -20.27
CA ASP A 309 -6.32 15.68 -19.81
C ASP A 309 -5.90 15.76 -18.32
N ILE A 310 -5.34 16.90 -17.88
CA ILE A 310 -5.02 17.09 -16.46
C ILE A 310 -6.28 16.98 -15.59
N TYR A 311 -7.35 17.71 -15.94
CA TYR A 311 -8.58 17.66 -15.14
C TYR A 311 -9.22 16.27 -15.14
N TYR A 312 -9.24 15.58 -16.29
CA TYR A 312 -9.70 14.20 -16.37
C TYR A 312 -8.95 13.28 -15.41
N ARG A 313 -7.61 13.38 -15.38
CA ARG A 313 -6.76 12.56 -14.48
C ARG A 313 -6.97 12.90 -13.00
N ILE A 314 -7.08 14.19 -12.67
CA ILE A 314 -7.37 14.62 -11.30
C ILE A 314 -8.76 14.12 -10.88
N ASN A 315 -9.76 14.26 -11.74
CA ASN A 315 -11.10 13.74 -11.48
C ASN A 315 -11.08 12.25 -11.21
N ARG A 316 -10.34 11.46 -11.98
CA ARG A 316 -10.20 10.01 -11.73
C ARG A 316 -9.68 9.69 -10.33
N LEU A 317 -8.77 10.49 -9.78
CA LEU A 317 -8.21 10.30 -8.43
C LEU A 317 -9.15 10.78 -7.32
N THR A 318 -10.03 11.75 -7.61
CA THR A 318 -10.79 12.48 -6.59
C THR A 318 -12.31 12.27 -6.68
N ASP A 319 -12.83 11.78 -7.78
CA ASP A 319 -14.25 11.46 -7.89
C ASP A 319 -14.64 10.29 -6.99
N LYS A 320 -15.70 10.47 -6.19
CA LYS A 320 -16.20 9.47 -5.22
C LYS A 320 -16.61 8.16 -5.87
N LYS A 321 -17.12 8.21 -7.11
CA LYS A 321 -17.54 7.02 -7.87
C LYS A 321 -16.38 6.28 -8.51
N GLN A 322 -15.17 6.86 -8.47
CA GLN A 322 -13.94 6.27 -9.00
C GLN A 322 -12.98 5.92 -7.85
N MET A 323 -11.80 6.55 -7.82
CA MET A 323 -10.78 6.22 -6.80
C MET A 323 -10.94 7.06 -5.52
N GLY A 324 -11.66 8.17 -5.59
CA GLY A 324 -11.70 9.17 -4.52
C GLY A 324 -12.22 8.63 -3.19
N ASP A 325 -13.31 7.84 -3.19
CA ASP A 325 -13.82 7.21 -1.96
C ASP A 325 -13.36 5.75 -1.82
N LEU A 326 -13.12 5.02 -2.90
CA LEU A 326 -12.62 3.65 -2.85
C LEU A 326 -11.28 3.57 -2.11
N PHE A 327 -10.39 4.54 -2.37
CA PHE A 327 -9.10 4.64 -1.71
C PHE A 327 -9.20 5.40 -0.39
N LYS A 328 -8.47 4.93 0.60
CA LYS A 328 -8.33 5.57 1.92
C LYS A 328 -6.87 5.90 2.18
N VAL A 329 -6.67 6.95 2.96
CA VAL A 329 -5.36 7.41 3.39
C VAL A 329 -5.31 7.33 4.90
N ILE A 330 -4.36 6.59 5.45
CA ILE A 330 -4.11 6.50 6.88
C ILE A 330 -2.71 6.98 7.20
N PHE A 331 -2.60 7.83 8.21
CA PHE A 331 -1.32 8.25 8.77
C PHE A 331 -1.24 7.88 10.24
N ALA A 332 -0.22 7.09 10.57
CA ALA A 332 0.13 6.73 11.94
C ALA A 332 1.57 7.19 12.24
N SER A 333 1.82 7.67 13.46
CA SER A 333 3.15 8.15 13.85
C SER A 333 3.53 7.74 15.27
N SER A 334 4.78 7.97 15.63
CA SER A 334 5.21 7.89 17.02
C SER A 334 4.34 8.85 17.88
N PRO A 335 4.07 8.52 19.16
CA PRO A 335 3.16 9.31 20.01
C PRO A 335 3.55 10.78 20.14
N LYS A 336 4.84 11.09 20.06
CA LYS A 336 5.38 12.45 20.18
C LYS A 336 5.05 13.37 19.00
N ILE A 337 4.73 12.81 17.83
CA ILE A 337 4.45 13.59 16.61
C ILE A 337 2.99 14.01 16.59
N ASN A 338 2.76 15.31 16.40
CA ASN A 338 1.43 15.88 16.19
C ASN A 338 1.39 16.58 14.81
N PHE A 339 1.18 15.77 13.77
CA PHE A 339 1.11 16.25 12.40
C PHE A 339 -0.22 15.83 11.77
N LYS A 340 -1.02 16.82 11.38
CA LYS A 340 -2.40 16.61 10.86
C LYS A 340 -2.64 17.27 9.50
N PHE A 341 -1.59 17.80 8.86
CA PHE A 341 -1.72 18.36 7.53
C PHE A 341 -2.28 17.32 6.56
N GLY A 342 -3.30 17.70 5.81
CA GLY A 342 -4.05 16.79 4.93
C GLY A 342 -5.16 15.98 5.62
N PHE A 343 -5.26 15.96 6.95
CA PHE A 343 -6.26 15.17 7.70
C PHE A 343 -7.25 16.02 8.52
N LYS A 344 -6.96 17.30 8.72
CA LYS A 344 -7.84 18.25 9.41
C LYS A 344 -8.64 19.08 8.42
#